data_acb32ba5590819c280dfcf85875f5758
#
_entry.id   acb32ba5590819c280dfcf85875f5758
#
_cell.length_a   1.000
_cell.length_b   1.000
_cell.length_c   1.000
_cell.angle_alpha   90.00
_cell.angle_beta   90.00
_cell.angle_gamma   90.00
#
_symmetry.space_group_name_H-M   'P 1'
#
loop_
_entity.id
_entity.type
_entity.pdbx_description
1 polymer ?
#
loop_
_entity_poly.entity_id
_entity_poly.type
_entity_poly.pdbx_seq_one_letter_code
_entity_poly.pdbx_strand_id
1 'polypeptide(L)'
;MRVLALLFAAFFCGASAAELKIASFNVQNLFDGKDDGTEYADFEIGRGGWSKQKYERKLQAVADEISALNADILGLQEIENEAVLKALAQKAGYKFYAFSRAQTAPAGVAVMSRIPIKFQKTYRPIELKTRDILRADFALSGTDFSFYVVHMLSARNPLSERKRNFAFLREVLQGHQRAIVAGDFNTNFGRNSLLNELIERDGFSDLWTLHPCSQLKHFGSCESHESGAVLDHVLLSDDFFSSEPGYKKGSFAVAKSSLTSDHFPISFILTDEGALKSMPRKQEFLAKNTTSAAKTVTIEELYGCIISEPVLIKGAVVSFINRHGFAISQDGNGVFVYGGSGLQLGDKLDLLVKKTKFYKQSFEIDDFEIVYRSGNVGSIAPYVLPSASVRQLRAGDVISAIKGDVKDGIIDLKSTGEFRIFRKSAPVQNGKNLEFKNAYFTIYKGQKEFIVE
;
A
#
# COMPACT_ATOMS: atom_id res chain seq x y z
N MET A 1 21.02 -2.52 -80.50
CA MET A 1 20.72 -1.66 -79.34
C MET A 1 19.94 -2.48 -78.28
N ARG A 2 20.64 -2.88 -77.24
CA ARG A 2 19.97 -3.57 -76.04
C ARG A 2 19.81 -2.53 -74.94
N VAL A 3 18.56 -2.19 -74.62
CA VAL A 3 18.23 -1.28 -73.54
C VAL A 3 18.29 -2.10 -72.24
N LEU A 4 19.20 -1.74 -71.32
CA LEU A 4 19.36 -2.30 -70.02
C LEU A 4 18.43 -1.56 -69.05
N ALA A 5 17.33 -2.17 -68.65
CA ALA A 5 16.44 -1.62 -67.60
C ALA A 5 17.03 -1.87 -66.21
N LEU A 6 17.52 -0.83 -65.56
CA LEU A 6 17.91 -0.86 -64.16
C LEU A 6 16.67 -0.80 -63.28
N LEU A 7 16.32 -1.90 -62.64
CA LEU A 7 15.34 -1.97 -61.54
C LEU A 7 15.97 -1.40 -60.26
N PHE A 8 15.56 -0.18 -59.87
CA PHE A 8 15.81 0.35 -58.53
C PHE A 8 14.87 -0.35 -57.54
N ALA A 9 15.39 -1.29 -56.79
CA ALA A 9 14.70 -1.81 -55.64
C ALA A 9 14.81 -0.78 -54.50
N ALA A 10 13.73 -0.02 -54.25
CA ALA A 10 13.62 0.82 -53.08
C ALA A 10 13.51 -0.09 -51.86
N PHE A 11 14.58 -0.25 -51.10
CA PHE A 11 14.52 -0.79 -49.74
C PHE A 11 13.76 0.22 -48.88
N PHE A 12 12.48 -0.02 -48.67
CA PHE A 12 11.76 0.60 -47.56
C PHE A 12 12.32 -0.03 -46.26
N CYS A 13 13.33 0.63 -45.68
CA CYS A 13 13.71 0.40 -44.32
C CYS A 13 12.56 0.98 -43.47
N GLY A 14 11.57 0.18 -43.17
CA GLY A 14 10.55 0.57 -42.21
C GLY A 14 11.26 0.88 -40.88
N ALA A 15 11.30 2.14 -40.49
CA ALA A 15 11.80 2.53 -39.18
C ALA A 15 10.89 1.82 -38.13
N SER A 16 11.47 0.90 -37.38
CA SER A 16 10.79 0.32 -36.23
C SER A 16 10.60 1.42 -35.18
N ALA A 17 9.43 1.48 -34.57
CA ALA A 17 9.17 2.40 -33.47
C ALA A 17 10.24 2.26 -32.38
N ALA A 18 10.75 3.38 -31.89
CA ALA A 18 11.69 3.36 -30.77
C ALA A 18 10.90 3.12 -29.46
N GLU A 19 11.36 2.14 -28.70
CA GLU A 19 10.72 1.71 -27.45
C GLU A 19 11.73 1.71 -26.32
N LEU A 20 11.27 2.08 -25.11
CA LEU A 20 12.02 1.95 -23.87
C LEU A 20 11.18 1.18 -22.85
N LYS A 21 11.70 0.07 -22.38
CA LYS A 21 11.12 -0.66 -21.25
C LYS A 21 11.63 -0.06 -19.94
N ILE A 22 10.72 0.46 -19.13
CA ILE A 22 10.99 1.06 -17.83
C ILE A 22 10.40 0.16 -16.76
N ALA A 23 11.14 -0.03 -15.65
CA ALA A 23 10.71 -0.90 -14.57
C ALA A 23 11.02 -0.29 -13.20
N SER A 24 10.37 -0.82 -12.17
CA SER A 24 10.67 -0.58 -10.76
C SER A 24 10.71 -1.88 -9.99
N PHE A 25 11.65 -1.99 -9.05
CA PHE A 25 11.83 -3.18 -8.23
C PHE A 25 12.41 -2.82 -6.85
N ASN A 26 11.64 -3.07 -5.79
CA ASN A 26 12.15 -3.10 -4.42
C ASN A 26 12.86 -4.46 -4.23
N VAL A 27 14.18 -4.44 -4.01
CA VAL A 27 15.00 -5.66 -3.94
C VAL A 27 15.13 -6.25 -2.53
N GLN A 28 14.32 -5.75 -1.60
CA GLN A 28 14.26 -6.23 -0.20
C GLN A 28 15.64 -6.28 0.47
N ASN A 29 16.16 -5.11 0.88
CA ASN A 29 17.38 -5.01 1.70
C ASN A 29 18.62 -5.64 1.07
N LEU A 30 19.13 -5.05 0.00
CA LEU A 30 20.40 -5.46 -0.60
C LEU A 30 21.56 -4.78 0.14
N PHE A 31 22.01 -5.41 1.24
CA PHE A 31 23.12 -4.99 2.09
C PHE A 31 24.42 -5.70 1.69
N ASP A 32 25.55 -4.99 1.78
CA ASP A 32 26.86 -5.59 1.54
C ASP A 32 27.35 -6.44 2.73
N GLY A 33 28.56 -6.91 2.69
CA GLY A 33 29.14 -7.74 3.76
C GLY A 33 30.04 -6.93 4.71
N LYS A 34 29.73 -5.66 4.96
CA LYS A 34 30.46 -4.76 5.85
C LYS A 34 29.46 -3.98 6.70
N ASP A 35 29.87 -3.64 7.93
CA ASP A 35 29.09 -2.78 8.80
C ASP A 35 29.53 -1.33 8.64
N ASP A 36 28.61 -0.43 8.23
CA ASP A 36 28.82 1.02 8.22
C ASP A 36 28.12 1.72 9.43
N GLY A 37 27.39 0.95 10.23
CA GLY A 37 26.67 1.41 11.43
C GLY A 37 25.28 1.95 11.15
N THR A 38 24.76 1.79 9.93
CA THR A 38 23.39 2.19 9.54
C THR A 38 22.49 1.00 9.23
N GLU A 39 23.02 -0.22 9.25
CA GLU A 39 22.32 -1.45 8.92
C GLU A 39 21.14 -1.72 9.87
N TYR A 40 20.15 -2.47 9.38
CA TYR A 40 19.19 -3.08 10.28
C TYR A 40 19.84 -4.22 11.04
N ALA A 41 19.39 -4.49 12.26
CA ALA A 41 19.95 -5.49 13.16
C ALA A 41 20.14 -6.89 12.51
N ASP A 42 19.25 -7.28 11.60
CA ASP A 42 19.32 -8.56 10.88
C ASP A 42 20.45 -8.61 9.85
N PHE A 43 21.00 -7.46 9.46
CA PHE A 43 22.08 -7.31 8.49
C PHE A 43 23.41 -6.91 9.11
N GLU A 44 23.48 -6.69 10.42
CA GLU A 44 24.74 -6.51 11.14
C GLU A 44 25.60 -7.78 11.08
N ILE A 45 26.87 -7.64 10.72
CA ILE A 45 27.80 -8.76 10.63
C ILE A 45 28.08 -9.32 12.02
N GLY A 46 27.88 -10.64 12.16
CA GLY A 46 28.09 -11.34 13.42
C GLY A 46 26.93 -11.28 14.42
N ARG A 47 25.89 -10.46 14.19
CA ARG A 47 24.69 -10.40 15.03
C ARG A 47 23.46 -10.91 14.31
N GLY A 48 23.13 -10.36 13.15
CA GLY A 48 21.93 -10.70 12.37
C GLY A 48 22.04 -11.97 11.53
N GLY A 49 23.18 -12.67 11.60
CA GLY A 49 23.44 -13.83 10.75
C GLY A 49 23.67 -13.47 9.29
N TRP A 50 23.82 -12.19 8.94
CA TRP A 50 24.25 -11.70 7.64
C TRP A 50 25.75 -11.95 7.45
N SER A 51 26.20 -12.05 6.20
CA SER A 51 27.62 -12.28 5.87
C SER A 51 27.91 -11.87 4.44
N LYS A 52 29.18 -11.62 4.14
CA LYS A 52 29.66 -11.36 2.77
C LYS A 52 29.21 -12.44 1.78
N GLN A 53 29.25 -13.71 2.17
CA GLN A 53 28.80 -14.81 1.31
C GLN A 53 27.29 -14.76 1.02
N LYS A 54 26.47 -14.38 1.99
CA LYS A 54 25.03 -14.18 1.81
C LYS A 54 24.75 -12.99 0.88
N TYR A 55 25.49 -11.88 1.06
CA TYR A 55 25.44 -10.73 0.15
C TYR A 55 25.76 -11.13 -1.29
N GLU A 56 26.90 -11.82 -1.51
CA GLU A 56 27.32 -12.20 -2.87
C GLU A 56 26.27 -13.09 -3.57
N ARG A 57 25.64 -14.02 -2.83
CA ARG A 57 24.56 -14.86 -3.36
C ARG A 57 23.32 -14.04 -3.69
N LYS A 58 22.90 -13.14 -2.77
CA LYS A 58 21.74 -12.27 -3.02
C LYS A 58 22.00 -11.31 -4.16
N LEU A 59 23.19 -10.70 -4.22
CA LEU A 59 23.59 -9.81 -5.31
C LEU A 59 23.53 -10.51 -6.68
N GLN A 60 24.01 -11.76 -6.76
CA GLN A 60 23.94 -12.54 -7.99
C GLN A 60 22.48 -12.85 -8.37
N ALA A 61 21.69 -13.34 -7.44
CA ALA A 61 20.29 -13.69 -7.68
C ALA A 61 19.46 -12.47 -8.11
N VAL A 62 19.64 -11.30 -7.46
CA VAL A 62 18.99 -10.04 -7.86
C VAL A 62 19.47 -9.60 -9.27
N ALA A 63 20.75 -9.73 -9.58
CA ALA A 63 21.27 -9.41 -10.91
C ALA A 63 20.68 -10.31 -12.00
N ASP A 64 20.50 -11.59 -11.73
CA ASP A 64 19.89 -12.55 -12.66
C ASP A 64 18.41 -12.21 -12.91
N GLU A 65 17.66 -11.87 -11.86
CA GLU A 65 16.26 -11.47 -11.97
C GLU A 65 16.09 -10.16 -12.74
N ILE A 66 16.93 -9.16 -12.47
CA ILE A 66 16.97 -7.90 -13.21
C ILE A 66 17.33 -8.13 -14.68
N SER A 67 18.27 -9.03 -14.96
CA SER A 67 18.64 -9.38 -16.33
C SER A 67 17.49 -10.02 -17.09
N ALA A 68 16.72 -10.89 -16.43
CA ALA A 68 15.53 -11.51 -17.00
C ALA A 68 14.39 -10.49 -17.22
N LEU A 69 14.27 -9.49 -16.36
CA LEU A 69 13.31 -8.38 -16.53
C LEU A 69 13.60 -7.57 -17.79
N ASN A 70 14.85 -7.48 -18.19
CA ASN A 70 15.35 -6.84 -19.42
C ASN A 70 14.81 -5.42 -19.64
N ALA A 71 14.84 -4.59 -18.60
CA ALA A 71 14.47 -3.18 -18.67
C ALA A 71 15.61 -2.31 -19.20
N ASP A 72 15.29 -1.22 -19.93
CA ASP A 72 16.28 -0.22 -20.37
C ASP A 72 16.59 0.77 -19.25
N ILE A 73 15.57 1.10 -18.44
CA ILE A 73 15.67 1.96 -17.26
C ILE A 73 15.00 1.24 -16.08
N LEU A 74 15.67 1.17 -14.94
CA LEU A 74 15.21 0.47 -13.77
C LEU A 74 15.36 1.35 -12.52
N GLY A 75 14.26 1.62 -11.83
CA GLY A 75 14.22 2.19 -10.48
C GLY A 75 14.33 1.10 -9.44
N LEU A 76 15.16 1.31 -8.41
CA LEU A 76 15.41 0.34 -7.35
C LEU A 76 15.16 0.97 -5.98
N GLN A 77 14.67 0.17 -5.06
CA GLN A 77 14.50 0.51 -3.66
C GLN A 77 15.28 -0.50 -2.79
N GLU A 78 15.67 -0.05 -1.61
CA GLU A 78 16.38 -0.84 -0.60
C GLU A 78 17.80 -1.26 -1.00
N ILE A 79 18.49 -0.39 -1.72
CA ILE A 79 19.92 -0.49 -1.99
C ILE A 79 20.68 0.19 -0.83
N GLU A 80 21.61 -0.52 -0.20
CA GLU A 80 22.36 0.01 0.94
C GLU A 80 23.23 1.22 0.58
N ASN A 81 24.09 1.07 -0.43
CA ASN A 81 25.08 2.09 -0.77
C ASN A 81 25.44 2.07 -2.27
N GLU A 82 26.21 3.09 -2.71
CA GLU A 82 26.60 3.21 -4.10
C GLU A 82 27.54 2.07 -4.57
N ALA A 83 28.33 1.50 -3.68
CA ALA A 83 29.22 0.38 -4.04
C ALA A 83 28.41 -0.89 -4.36
N VAL A 84 27.35 -1.15 -3.59
CA VAL A 84 26.38 -2.22 -3.88
C VAL A 84 25.70 -1.99 -5.22
N LEU A 85 25.21 -0.77 -5.47
CA LEU A 85 24.60 -0.43 -6.75
C LEU A 85 25.54 -0.63 -7.93
N LYS A 86 26.78 -0.17 -7.81
CA LYS A 86 27.83 -0.34 -8.84
C LYS A 86 28.07 -1.83 -9.13
N ALA A 87 28.21 -2.64 -8.11
CA ALA A 87 28.38 -4.09 -8.24
C ALA A 87 27.19 -4.74 -8.94
N LEU A 88 25.96 -4.34 -8.58
CA LEU A 88 24.72 -4.82 -9.20
C LEU A 88 24.64 -4.40 -10.67
N ALA A 89 24.91 -3.13 -10.98
CA ALA A 89 24.89 -2.60 -12.34
C ALA A 89 25.87 -3.34 -13.27
N GLN A 90 27.08 -3.61 -12.77
CA GLN A 90 28.10 -4.38 -13.51
C GLN A 90 27.64 -5.81 -13.81
N LYS A 91 27.04 -6.49 -12.82
CA LYS A 91 26.55 -7.86 -12.98
C LYS A 91 25.33 -7.95 -13.92
N ALA A 92 24.42 -6.99 -13.84
CA ALA A 92 23.20 -6.94 -14.64
C ALA A 92 23.38 -6.26 -16.01
N GLY A 93 24.60 -5.78 -16.35
CA GLY A 93 24.93 -5.21 -17.67
C GLY A 93 24.43 -3.78 -17.89
N TYR A 94 24.28 -2.98 -16.84
CA TYR A 94 23.90 -1.57 -16.93
C TYR A 94 25.16 -0.67 -16.93
N LYS A 95 25.17 0.33 -17.83
CA LYS A 95 26.31 1.26 -18.00
C LYS A 95 26.19 2.51 -17.14
N PHE A 96 24.97 2.98 -16.92
CA PHE A 96 24.69 4.23 -16.22
C PHE A 96 23.90 3.93 -14.94
N TYR A 97 24.20 4.64 -13.87
CA TYR A 97 23.47 4.53 -12.62
C TYR A 97 23.52 5.84 -11.84
N ALA A 98 22.52 6.02 -10.97
CA ALA A 98 22.45 7.11 -10.00
C ALA A 98 21.94 6.54 -8.67
N PHE A 99 22.40 7.11 -7.55
CA PHE A 99 22.07 6.64 -6.20
C PHE A 99 21.74 7.81 -5.30
N SER A 100 20.80 7.58 -4.37
CA SER A 100 20.53 8.51 -3.28
C SER A 100 20.13 7.80 -2.01
N ARG A 101 20.78 8.15 -0.90
CA ARG A 101 20.50 7.69 0.45
C ARG A 101 20.67 8.84 1.44
N ALA A 102 19.71 9.05 2.33
CA ALA A 102 19.89 9.94 3.46
C ALA A 102 21.01 9.36 4.37
N GLN A 103 21.85 10.21 4.93
CA GLN A 103 23.07 9.79 5.65
C GLN A 103 22.81 8.79 6.79
N THR A 104 21.66 8.88 7.45
CA THR A 104 21.28 8.01 8.57
C THR A 104 20.30 6.91 8.18
N ALA A 105 19.92 6.82 6.89
CA ALA A 105 19.03 5.76 6.44
C ALA A 105 19.82 4.48 6.14
N PRO A 106 19.31 3.31 6.50
CA PRO A 106 19.98 2.05 6.23
C PRO A 106 20.07 1.73 4.74
N ALA A 107 19.07 2.14 3.95
CA ALA A 107 19.02 1.90 2.51
C ALA A 107 18.42 3.10 1.77
N GLY A 108 18.75 3.22 0.49
CA GLY A 108 18.34 4.30 -0.40
C GLY A 108 17.57 3.81 -1.62
N VAL A 109 17.43 4.74 -2.57
CA VAL A 109 16.82 4.54 -3.89
C VAL A 109 17.86 4.71 -4.98
N ALA A 110 17.68 4.02 -6.11
CA ALA A 110 18.64 4.05 -7.19
C ALA A 110 17.96 3.98 -8.56
N VAL A 111 18.72 4.40 -9.57
CA VAL A 111 18.39 4.19 -10.99
C VAL A 111 19.54 3.44 -11.62
N MET A 112 19.25 2.42 -12.42
CA MET A 112 20.19 1.83 -13.38
C MET A 112 19.64 2.01 -14.80
N SER A 113 20.52 2.28 -15.76
CA SER A 113 20.09 2.52 -17.14
C SER A 113 21.10 1.99 -18.17
N ARG A 114 20.59 1.51 -19.31
CA ARG A 114 21.37 1.17 -20.50
C ARG A 114 21.62 2.38 -21.39
N ILE A 115 20.75 3.40 -21.28
CA ILE A 115 20.88 4.67 -22.01
C ILE A 115 21.43 5.77 -21.10
N PRO A 116 22.07 6.82 -21.64
CA PRO A 116 22.69 7.89 -20.85
C PRO A 116 21.66 8.62 -19.95
N ILE A 117 22.04 8.84 -18.70
CA ILE A 117 21.35 9.77 -17.79
C ILE A 117 21.79 11.19 -18.17
N LYS A 118 20.86 12.04 -18.60
CA LYS A 118 21.13 13.42 -19.00
C LYS A 118 21.33 14.36 -17.81
N PHE A 119 20.57 14.12 -16.74
CA PHE A 119 20.57 14.91 -15.51
C PHE A 119 20.10 14.04 -14.34
N GLN A 120 20.60 14.33 -13.15
CA GLN A 120 20.11 13.70 -11.93
C GLN A 120 19.98 14.71 -10.80
N LYS A 121 19.00 14.53 -9.94
CA LYS A 121 18.79 15.36 -8.75
C LYS A 121 18.18 14.55 -7.61
N THR A 122 18.70 14.77 -6.40
CA THR A 122 18.14 14.24 -5.16
C THR A 122 17.28 15.31 -4.50
N TYR A 123 16.08 14.91 -4.07
CA TYR A 123 15.22 15.73 -3.22
C TYR A 123 15.15 15.06 -1.84
N ARG A 124 15.55 15.82 -0.82
CA ARG A 124 15.64 15.36 0.56
C ARG A 124 14.69 16.15 1.44
N PRO A 125 13.69 15.49 2.07
CA PRO A 125 12.83 16.15 3.03
C PRO A 125 13.61 16.42 4.32
N ILE A 126 13.69 17.71 4.73
CA ILE A 126 14.54 18.14 5.84
C ILE A 126 13.93 17.69 7.18
N GLU A 127 12.61 17.70 7.30
CA GLU A 127 11.88 17.47 8.56
C GLU A 127 11.24 16.09 8.71
N LEU A 128 11.47 15.18 7.75
CA LEU A 128 10.92 13.84 7.77
C LEU A 128 12.05 12.81 7.79
N LYS A 129 11.97 11.86 8.69
CA LYS A 129 12.83 10.67 8.67
C LYS A 129 12.33 9.69 7.60
N THR A 130 12.58 9.99 6.35
CA THR A 130 12.21 9.17 5.20
C THR A 130 13.35 9.08 4.21
N ARG A 131 13.16 8.29 3.15
CA ARG A 131 14.13 8.16 2.06
C ARG A 131 14.06 9.39 1.16
N ASP A 132 15.15 9.61 0.43
CA ASP A 132 15.24 10.62 -0.62
C ASP A 132 14.34 10.24 -1.79
N ILE A 133 13.99 11.23 -2.63
CA ILE A 133 13.40 11.04 -3.95
C ILE A 133 14.52 11.30 -4.95
N LEU A 134 14.78 10.34 -5.83
CA LEU A 134 15.82 10.45 -6.87
C LEU A 134 15.16 10.69 -8.22
N ARG A 135 15.54 11.80 -8.88
CA ARG A 135 15.18 12.10 -10.27
C ARG A 135 16.36 11.78 -11.19
N ALA A 136 16.07 11.14 -12.31
CA ALA A 136 16.97 10.97 -13.44
C ALA A 136 16.24 11.34 -14.74
N ASP A 137 16.87 12.16 -15.59
CA ASP A 137 16.27 12.61 -16.84
C ASP A 137 16.86 11.85 -18.02
N PHE A 138 15.99 11.51 -18.96
CA PHE A 138 16.28 10.74 -20.16
C PHE A 138 15.63 11.38 -21.38
N ALA A 139 15.91 10.80 -22.56
CA ALA A 139 15.20 11.16 -23.80
C ALA A 139 14.85 9.91 -24.60
N LEU A 140 13.69 9.96 -25.26
CA LEU A 140 13.27 9.02 -26.30
C LEU A 140 12.90 9.81 -27.55
N SER A 141 13.53 9.47 -28.68
CA SER A 141 13.32 10.15 -29.98
C SER A 141 13.41 11.69 -29.91
N GLY A 142 14.37 12.18 -29.10
CA GLY A 142 14.62 13.63 -28.94
C GLY A 142 13.72 14.33 -27.93
N THR A 143 12.75 13.65 -27.36
CA THR A 143 11.85 14.21 -26.32
C THR A 143 12.31 13.82 -24.93
N ASP A 144 12.56 14.82 -24.10
CA ASP A 144 13.01 14.62 -22.71
C ASP A 144 11.87 14.21 -21.79
N PHE A 145 12.20 13.37 -20.80
CA PHE A 145 11.29 13.00 -19.70
C PHE A 145 12.08 12.78 -18.41
N SER A 146 11.39 12.89 -17.28
CA SER A 146 11.97 12.73 -15.95
C SER A 146 11.44 11.44 -15.30
N PHE A 147 12.34 10.62 -14.78
CA PHE A 147 12.03 9.43 -14.01
C PHE A 147 12.36 9.64 -12.54
N TYR A 148 11.35 9.55 -11.68
CA TYR A 148 11.44 9.71 -10.24
C TYR A 148 11.33 8.35 -9.58
N VAL A 149 12.31 7.97 -8.76
CA VAL A 149 12.29 6.76 -7.96
C VAL A 149 11.99 7.14 -6.52
N VAL A 150 10.98 6.49 -5.95
CA VAL A 150 10.49 6.72 -4.59
C VAL A 150 10.50 5.44 -3.76
N HIS A 151 10.64 5.60 -2.44
CA HIS A 151 10.32 4.60 -1.45
C HIS A 151 9.67 5.31 -0.27
N MET A 152 8.35 5.30 -0.23
CA MET A 152 7.56 6.06 0.72
C MET A 152 7.52 5.38 2.09
N LEU A 153 7.12 6.13 3.12
CA LEU A 153 6.99 5.60 4.49
C LEU A 153 5.99 4.46 4.57
N SER A 154 6.41 3.36 5.20
CA SER A 154 5.59 2.15 5.38
C SER A 154 4.41 2.38 6.33
N ALA A 155 3.44 1.46 6.31
CA ALA A 155 2.26 1.49 7.18
C ALA A 155 2.59 1.41 8.69
N ARG A 156 3.84 1.09 9.07
CA ARG A 156 4.33 1.13 10.46
C ARG A 156 4.46 2.57 10.99
N ASN A 157 4.57 3.54 10.09
CA ASN A 157 4.69 4.96 10.45
C ASN A 157 3.31 5.59 10.64
N PRO A 158 3.18 6.64 11.50
CA PRO A 158 1.95 7.37 11.69
C PRO A 158 1.38 7.90 10.36
N LEU A 159 0.07 7.83 10.21
CA LEU A 159 -0.60 8.32 8.98
C LEU A 159 -0.30 9.78 8.69
N SER A 160 -0.15 10.62 9.73
CA SER A 160 0.23 12.03 9.59
C SER A 160 1.59 12.21 8.93
N GLU A 161 2.59 11.42 9.31
CA GLU A 161 3.93 11.44 8.69
C GLU A 161 3.88 10.92 7.25
N ARG A 162 3.12 9.86 7.00
CA ARG A 162 2.91 9.34 5.65
C ARG A 162 2.25 10.38 4.75
N LYS A 163 1.22 11.09 5.23
CA LYS A 163 0.59 12.21 4.49
C LYS A 163 1.59 13.33 4.19
N ARG A 164 2.45 13.71 5.15
CA ARG A 164 3.51 14.71 4.93
C ARG A 164 4.52 14.23 3.88
N ASN A 165 4.86 12.93 3.88
CA ASN A 165 5.74 12.35 2.88
C ASN A 165 5.14 12.43 1.46
N PHE A 166 3.84 12.15 1.30
CA PHE A 166 3.13 12.33 0.02
C PHE A 166 2.99 13.81 -0.37
N ALA A 167 2.76 14.71 0.58
CA ALA A 167 2.74 16.15 0.31
C ALA A 167 4.09 16.64 -0.22
N PHE A 168 5.19 16.16 0.36
CA PHE A 168 6.54 16.45 -0.15
C PHE A 168 6.75 15.93 -1.59
N LEU A 169 6.30 14.72 -1.89
CA LEU A 169 6.36 14.20 -3.26
C LEU A 169 5.57 15.10 -4.23
N ARG A 170 4.39 15.56 -3.83
CA ARG A 170 3.58 16.50 -4.65
C ARG A 170 4.28 17.82 -4.89
N GLU A 171 4.96 18.37 -3.87
CA GLU A 171 5.78 19.57 -3.99
C GLU A 171 6.93 19.37 -4.99
N VAL A 172 7.63 18.22 -4.89
CA VAL A 172 8.70 17.86 -5.84
C VAL A 172 8.21 17.76 -7.28
N LEU A 173 6.99 17.29 -7.49
CA LEU A 173 6.41 17.09 -8.81
C LEU A 173 5.70 18.32 -9.38
N GLN A 174 5.53 19.38 -8.58
CA GLN A 174 4.83 20.58 -9.01
C GLN A 174 5.48 21.25 -10.21
N GLY A 175 4.70 21.44 -11.28
CA GLY A 175 5.18 22.10 -12.52
C GLY A 175 6.07 21.21 -13.42
N HIS A 176 6.31 19.95 -13.05
CA HIS A 176 7.05 19.02 -13.90
C HIS A 176 6.14 18.39 -14.95
N GLN A 177 6.53 18.54 -16.21
CA GLN A 177 5.93 17.89 -17.36
C GLN A 177 6.68 16.59 -17.67
N ARG A 178 6.00 15.64 -18.31
CA ARG A 178 6.57 14.35 -18.74
C ARG A 178 7.31 13.63 -17.59
N ALA A 179 6.62 13.57 -16.45
CA ALA A 179 7.13 12.94 -15.24
C ALA A 179 6.60 11.51 -15.09
N ILE A 180 7.51 10.59 -14.84
CA ILE A 180 7.26 9.20 -14.47
C ILE A 180 7.66 9.05 -13.02
N VAL A 181 6.78 8.57 -12.15
CA VAL A 181 7.11 8.29 -10.76
C VAL A 181 6.88 6.80 -10.51
N ALA A 182 7.92 6.08 -10.13
CA ALA A 182 7.80 4.66 -9.84
C ALA A 182 8.54 4.26 -8.55
N GLY A 183 8.07 3.22 -7.90
CA GLY A 183 8.67 2.69 -6.69
C GLY A 183 7.68 2.07 -5.74
N ASP A 184 8.19 1.78 -4.53
CA ASP A 184 7.40 1.34 -3.41
C ASP A 184 6.74 2.55 -2.72
N PHE A 185 5.45 2.71 -2.96
CA PHE A 185 4.65 3.77 -2.33
C PHE A 185 4.10 3.37 -0.97
N ASN A 186 4.27 2.11 -0.56
CA ASN A 186 3.75 1.60 0.72
C ASN A 186 2.26 1.92 0.96
N THR A 187 1.46 2.04 -0.10
CA THR A 187 0.03 2.32 -0.02
C THR A 187 -0.71 1.56 -1.11
N ASN A 188 -1.81 0.94 -0.75
CA ASN A 188 -2.61 0.18 -1.70
C ASN A 188 -3.23 1.07 -2.76
N PHE A 189 -3.48 0.48 -3.94
CA PHE A 189 -4.33 1.02 -4.97
C PHE A 189 -5.79 1.06 -4.48
N GLY A 190 -6.53 2.16 -4.76
CA GLY A 190 -7.96 2.25 -4.47
C GLY A 190 -8.42 3.58 -3.87
N ARG A 191 -9.68 3.65 -3.45
CA ARG A 191 -10.35 4.90 -3.04
C ARG A 191 -9.70 5.64 -1.86
N ASN A 192 -9.10 4.91 -0.93
CA ASN A 192 -8.46 5.50 0.26
C ASN A 192 -6.93 5.57 0.12
N SER A 193 -6.43 5.44 -1.10
CA SER A 193 -5.00 5.54 -1.36
C SER A 193 -4.47 6.94 -1.09
N LEU A 194 -3.28 7.02 -0.49
CA LEU A 194 -2.56 8.29 -0.37
C LEU A 194 -2.14 8.86 -1.73
N LEU A 195 -2.22 8.06 -2.80
CA LEU A 195 -1.98 8.48 -4.19
C LEU A 195 -3.10 9.36 -4.76
N ASN A 196 -4.29 9.36 -4.17
CA ASN A 196 -5.48 9.97 -4.80
C ASN A 196 -5.31 11.47 -5.07
N GLU A 197 -4.59 12.20 -4.23
CA GLU A 197 -4.33 13.61 -4.50
C GLU A 197 -3.45 13.85 -5.72
N LEU A 198 -2.40 13.03 -5.92
CA LEU A 198 -1.57 13.06 -7.14
C LEU A 198 -2.40 12.74 -8.39
N ILE A 199 -3.26 11.75 -8.24
CA ILE A 199 -4.06 11.25 -9.34
C ILE A 199 -5.23 12.18 -9.69
N GLU A 200 -5.93 12.73 -8.68
CA GLU A 200 -7.17 13.50 -8.89
C GLU A 200 -6.92 14.99 -9.12
N ARG A 201 -5.80 15.53 -8.61
CA ARG A 201 -5.52 16.97 -8.60
C ARG A 201 -4.29 17.36 -9.41
N ASP A 202 -3.27 16.50 -9.43
CA ASP A 202 -1.95 16.90 -9.94
C ASP A 202 -1.66 16.32 -11.35
N GLY A 203 -2.68 15.71 -12.00
CA GLY A 203 -2.58 15.26 -13.40
C GLY A 203 -1.70 14.03 -13.60
N PHE A 204 -1.72 13.08 -12.65
CA PHE A 204 -1.07 11.79 -12.79
C PHE A 204 -2.07 10.66 -12.96
N SER A 205 -1.68 9.64 -13.70
CA SER A 205 -2.44 8.41 -13.88
C SER A 205 -1.63 7.22 -13.40
N ASP A 206 -2.25 6.37 -12.55
CA ASP A 206 -1.64 5.12 -12.09
C ASP A 206 -1.89 4.01 -13.11
N LEU A 207 -0.83 3.35 -13.59
CA LEU A 207 -0.92 2.29 -14.59
C LEU A 207 -1.69 1.05 -14.11
N TRP A 208 -1.86 0.87 -12.80
CA TRP A 208 -2.74 -0.17 -12.28
C TRP A 208 -4.18 -0.05 -12.79
N THR A 209 -4.64 1.16 -13.10
CA THR A 209 -5.97 1.36 -13.70
C THR A 209 -6.14 0.71 -15.06
N LEU A 210 -5.03 0.43 -15.76
CA LEU A 210 -5.00 -0.21 -17.09
C LEU A 210 -4.72 -1.71 -17.01
N HIS A 211 -4.33 -2.22 -15.84
CA HIS A 211 -4.00 -3.64 -15.67
C HIS A 211 -5.28 -4.50 -15.65
N PRO A 212 -5.30 -5.69 -16.29
CA PRO A 212 -6.49 -6.55 -16.33
C PRO A 212 -7.07 -6.90 -14.95
N CYS A 213 -6.23 -7.04 -13.91
CA CYS A 213 -6.70 -7.32 -12.56
C CYS A 213 -7.62 -6.24 -11.99
N SER A 214 -7.45 -4.96 -12.38
CA SER A 214 -8.31 -3.86 -11.96
C SER A 214 -9.69 -3.92 -12.60
N GLN A 215 -9.83 -4.65 -13.71
CA GLN A 215 -11.07 -4.82 -14.46
C GLN A 215 -11.86 -6.06 -14.02
N LEU A 216 -11.23 -6.94 -13.25
CA LEU A 216 -11.90 -8.10 -12.67
C LEU A 216 -12.81 -7.62 -11.55
N LYS A 217 -13.99 -8.26 -11.40
CA LYS A 217 -14.98 -7.93 -10.35
C LYS A 217 -14.42 -8.05 -8.92
N HIS A 218 -13.21 -8.59 -8.77
CA HIS A 218 -12.51 -8.80 -7.52
C HIS A 218 -11.12 -8.13 -7.60
N PHE A 219 -10.94 -6.99 -6.95
CA PHE A 219 -9.66 -6.31 -6.78
C PHE A 219 -8.58 -7.16 -6.07
N GLY A 220 -8.95 -8.29 -5.48
CA GLY A 220 -8.06 -9.20 -4.75
C GLY A 220 -7.08 -10.00 -5.62
N SER A 221 -7.02 -9.76 -6.95
CA SER A 221 -6.03 -10.34 -7.85
C SER A 221 -4.94 -9.37 -8.28
N CYS A 222 -5.00 -8.10 -7.85
CA CYS A 222 -3.92 -7.14 -8.04
C CYS A 222 -2.97 -7.21 -6.84
N GLU A 223 -1.73 -7.56 -7.10
CA GLU A 223 -0.68 -7.63 -6.08
C GLU A 223 0.67 -7.27 -6.68
N SER A 224 1.49 -6.59 -5.92
CA SER A 224 2.91 -6.35 -6.20
C SER A 224 3.79 -6.77 -5.03
N HIS A 225 3.21 -7.39 -4.01
CA HIS A 225 3.89 -7.82 -2.80
C HIS A 225 3.29 -9.14 -2.29
N GLU A 226 4.09 -10.01 -1.68
CA GLU A 226 3.68 -11.33 -1.15
C GLU A 226 2.51 -11.28 -0.14
N SER A 227 2.27 -10.13 0.48
CA SER A 227 1.09 -9.93 1.34
C SER A 227 -0.24 -9.85 0.60
N GLY A 228 -0.25 -9.89 -0.74
CA GLY A 228 -1.41 -9.62 -1.58
C GLY A 228 -1.73 -8.14 -1.73
N ALA A 229 -0.84 -7.23 -1.31
CA ALA A 229 -1.01 -5.80 -1.44
C ALA A 229 -0.43 -5.27 -2.75
N VAL A 230 -0.97 -4.15 -3.23
CA VAL A 230 -0.38 -3.33 -4.30
C VAL A 230 0.39 -2.21 -3.65
N LEU A 231 1.70 -2.36 -3.47
CA LEU A 231 2.56 -1.37 -2.84
C LEU A 231 3.44 -0.62 -3.84
N ASP A 232 3.75 -1.27 -4.97
CA ASP A 232 4.58 -0.72 -6.03
C ASP A 232 3.70 -0.13 -7.13
N HIS A 233 3.96 1.12 -7.51
CA HIS A 233 3.15 1.85 -8.47
C HIS A 233 4.01 2.50 -9.55
N VAL A 234 3.39 2.76 -10.71
CA VAL A 234 3.89 3.63 -11.76
C VAL A 234 2.85 4.70 -12.03
N LEU A 235 3.21 5.94 -11.73
CA LEU A 235 2.41 7.11 -12.06
C LEU A 235 3.02 7.81 -13.27
N LEU A 236 2.21 8.07 -14.27
CA LEU A 236 2.58 8.86 -15.46
C LEU A 236 1.82 10.18 -15.43
N SER A 237 2.53 11.30 -15.69
CA SER A 237 1.84 12.55 -15.96
C SER A 237 0.98 12.45 -17.23
N ASP A 238 -0.10 13.22 -17.32
CA ASP A 238 -1.09 13.14 -18.40
C ASP A 238 -0.51 13.41 -19.79
N ASP A 239 0.67 14.04 -19.86
CA ASP A 239 1.41 14.27 -21.10
C ASP A 239 1.74 12.99 -21.87
N PHE A 240 1.97 11.87 -21.18
CA PHE A 240 2.24 10.58 -21.79
C PHE A 240 1.01 9.94 -22.47
N PHE A 241 -0.17 10.54 -22.31
CA PHE A 241 -1.42 10.13 -22.95
C PHE A 241 -1.92 11.17 -23.95
N SER A 242 -1.20 12.27 -24.16
CA SER A 242 -1.59 13.32 -25.08
C SER A 242 -0.57 13.56 -26.21
N SER A 243 0.66 13.12 -26.03
CA SER A 243 1.75 13.32 -26.98
C SER A 243 2.69 12.11 -27.04
N GLU A 244 3.44 11.98 -28.13
CA GLU A 244 4.52 10.99 -28.30
C GLU A 244 5.89 11.61 -27.95
N PRO A 245 6.81 10.80 -27.42
CA PRO A 245 6.65 9.42 -27.01
C PRO A 245 5.70 9.31 -25.80
N GLY A 246 4.92 8.23 -25.72
CA GLY A 246 3.93 8.04 -24.71
C GLY A 246 3.81 6.58 -24.23
N TYR A 247 2.81 6.29 -23.42
CA TYR A 247 2.59 4.96 -22.89
C TYR A 247 2.11 3.99 -23.99
N LYS A 248 2.82 2.87 -24.19
CA LYS A 248 2.39 1.79 -25.08
C LYS A 248 1.24 1.02 -24.46
N LYS A 249 0.07 1.01 -25.12
CA LYS A 249 -1.13 0.35 -24.63
C LYS A 249 -0.89 -1.13 -24.31
N GLY A 250 -1.31 -1.55 -23.11
CA GLY A 250 -1.25 -2.95 -22.66
C GLY A 250 0.15 -3.42 -22.27
N SER A 251 1.14 -2.51 -22.19
CA SER A 251 2.52 -2.87 -21.84
C SER A 251 2.80 -2.91 -20.34
N PHE A 252 1.89 -2.41 -19.49
CA PHE A 252 2.07 -2.51 -18.05
C PHE A 252 1.96 -3.95 -17.59
N ALA A 253 2.99 -4.43 -16.91
CA ALA A 253 3.12 -5.80 -16.48
C ALA A 253 3.70 -5.87 -15.06
N VAL A 254 3.26 -6.88 -14.33
CA VAL A 254 3.73 -7.22 -12.98
C VAL A 254 4.24 -8.65 -13.03
N ALA A 255 5.41 -8.91 -12.48
CA ALA A 255 5.90 -10.28 -12.32
C ALA A 255 4.97 -11.05 -11.36
N LYS A 256 4.80 -12.35 -11.59
CA LYS A 256 3.93 -13.18 -10.74
C LYS A 256 4.54 -13.52 -9.39
N SER A 257 5.84 -13.38 -9.25
CA SER A 257 6.61 -13.60 -8.03
C SER A 257 8.01 -13.05 -8.21
N SER A 258 8.74 -12.88 -7.12
CA SER A 258 10.18 -12.68 -7.11
C SER A 258 10.84 -13.83 -6.35
N LEU A 259 12.06 -14.19 -6.76
CA LEU A 259 12.88 -15.18 -6.05
C LEU A 259 13.80 -14.52 -5.00
N THR A 260 13.91 -13.20 -5.02
CA THR A 260 14.89 -12.43 -4.24
C THR A 260 14.29 -11.37 -3.34
N SER A 261 12.98 -11.10 -3.48
CA SER A 261 12.26 -10.07 -2.75
C SER A 261 10.83 -10.50 -2.44
N ASP A 262 10.23 -9.93 -1.41
CA ASP A 262 8.81 -9.97 -1.12
C ASP A 262 7.98 -9.02 -2.01
N HIS A 263 8.65 -8.15 -2.81
CA HIS A 263 8.05 -7.33 -3.84
C HIS A 263 8.19 -7.96 -5.23
N PHE A 264 7.23 -7.68 -6.11
CA PHE A 264 7.23 -8.16 -7.49
C PHE A 264 7.61 -7.02 -8.44
N PRO A 265 8.59 -7.22 -9.34
CA PRO A 265 8.95 -6.21 -10.32
C PRO A 265 7.76 -5.78 -11.17
N ILE A 266 7.60 -4.46 -11.36
CA ILE A 266 6.62 -3.88 -12.26
C ILE A 266 7.32 -3.19 -13.43
N SER A 267 6.71 -3.23 -14.63
CA SER A 267 7.31 -2.66 -15.83
C SER A 267 6.28 -2.17 -16.84
N PHE A 268 6.69 -1.25 -17.71
CA PHE A 268 5.89 -0.76 -18.84
C PHE A 268 6.81 -0.31 -19.98
N ILE A 269 6.22 0.04 -21.12
CA ILE A 269 6.95 0.50 -22.30
C ILE A 269 6.48 1.91 -22.68
N LEU A 270 7.45 2.79 -22.91
CA LEU A 270 7.25 4.02 -23.69
C LEU A 270 7.55 3.74 -25.16
N THR A 271 6.76 4.34 -26.06
CA THR A 271 6.93 4.24 -27.50
C THR A 271 6.78 5.62 -28.15
N ASP A 272 7.52 5.86 -29.21
CA ASP A 272 7.40 7.08 -30.01
C ASP A 272 6.38 6.95 -31.15
N GLU A 273 5.74 5.79 -31.28
CA GLU A 273 4.68 5.56 -32.27
C GLU A 273 3.57 4.70 -31.67
N GLY A 274 2.32 5.08 -31.91
CA GLY A 274 1.16 4.30 -31.50
C GLY A 274 0.89 4.32 -29.99
N ALA A 275 1.31 5.36 -29.29
CA ALA A 275 1.03 5.54 -27.87
C ALA A 275 -0.48 5.64 -27.58
N LEU A 276 -0.89 5.23 -26.38
CA LEU A 276 -2.28 5.36 -25.93
C LEU A 276 -2.65 6.84 -25.80
N LYS A 277 -3.61 7.30 -26.61
CA LYS A 277 -3.99 8.74 -26.75
C LYS A 277 -4.89 9.26 -25.62
N SER A 278 -5.44 8.40 -24.76
CA SER A 278 -6.25 8.83 -23.62
C SER A 278 -6.34 7.75 -22.54
N MET A 279 -6.31 8.17 -21.28
CA MET A 279 -6.66 7.29 -20.17
C MET A 279 -8.19 7.10 -20.12
N PRO A 280 -8.68 5.89 -19.84
CA PRO A 280 -10.09 5.69 -19.52
C PRO A 280 -10.47 6.60 -18.35
N ARG A 281 -11.56 7.36 -18.48
CA ARG A 281 -12.00 8.29 -17.42
C ARG A 281 -12.24 7.52 -16.12
N LYS A 282 -11.54 7.91 -15.05
CA LYS A 282 -11.54 7.32 -13.72
C LYS A 282 -12.91 7.12 -13.07
N GLN A 283 -13.84 8.04 -13.30
CA GLN A 283 -15.15 8.03 -12.64
C GLN A 283 -15.99 6.79 -12.95
N GLU A 284 -15.82 6.15 -14.11
CA GLU A 284 -16.57 4.93 -14.44
C GLU A 284 -16.00 3.68 -13.76
N PHE A 285 -14.70 3.62 -13.50
CA PHE A 285 -14.05 2.46 -12.85
C PHE A 285 -14.38 2.36 -11.36
N LEU A 286 -14.35 3.48 -10.65
CA LEU A 286 -14.57 3.51 -9.20
C LEU A 286 -16.07 3.45 -8.82
N ALA A 287 -16.97 3.86 -9.71
CA ALA A 287 -18.41 3.88 -9.44
C ALA A 287 -19.13 2.58 -9.82
N LYS A 288 -18.66 1.84 -10.84
CA LYS A 288 -19.38 0.65 -11.36
C LYS A 288 -19.05 -0.67 -10.67
N ASN A 289 -17.95 -0.81 -9.93
CA ASN A 289 -17.44 -2.14 -9.60
C ASN A 289 -17.46 -2.57 -8.13
N THR A 290 -17.87 -1.75 -7.17
CA THR A 290 -17.75 -2.15 -5.75
C THR A 290 -19.07 -2.22 -4.97
N THR A 291 -20.17 -1.69 -5.44
CA THR A 291 -21.41 -1.65 -4.63
C THR A 291 -22.62 -2.35 -5.25
N SER A 292 -22.61 -2.66 -6.53
CA SER A 292 -23.84 -3.19 -7.18
C SER A 292 -23.95 -4.73 -7.13
N ALA A 293 -22.92 -5.46 -6.70
CA ALA A 293 -22.93 -6.93 -6.69
C ALA A 293 -22.74 -7.56 -5.29
N ALA A 294 -22.15 -6.85 -4.31
CA ALA A 294 -22.00 -7.41 -2.97
C ALA A 294 -23.35 -7.40 -2.24
N LYS A 295 -23.75 -8.58 -1.73
CA LYS A 295 -24.93 -8.69 -0.87
C LYS A 295 -24.75 -7.79 0.35
N THR A 296 -25.70 -6.87 0.57
CA THR A 296 -25.72 -6.07 1.81
C THR A 296 -26.20 -6.95 2.95
N VAL A 297 -25.44 -6.94 4.05
CA VAL A 297 -25.77 -7.67 5.30
C VAL A 297 -25.63 -6.72 6.48
N THR A 298 -26.36 -7.01 7.55
CA THR A 298 -26.16 -6.37 8.86
C THR A 298 -25.02 -7.06 9.62
N ILE A 299 -24.52 -6.42 10.69
CA ILE A 299 -23.53 -7.07 11.57
C ILE A 299 -24.14 -8.35 12.21
N GLU A 300 -25.42 -8.36 12.51
CA GLU A 300 -26.10 -9.55 13.04
C GLU A 300 -26.12 -10.72 12.06
N GLU A 301 -26.47 -10.44 10.80
CA GLU A 301 -26.44 -11.43 9.72
C GLU A 301 -25.02 -11.93 9.42
N LEU A 302 -23.98 -11.08 9.58
CA LEU A 302 -22.62 -11.46 9.38
C LEU A 302 -22.18 -12.63 10.27
N TYR A 303 -22.64 -12.69 11.51
CA TYR A 303 -22.33 -13.78 12.45
C TYR A 303 -22.89 -15.14 12.01
N GLY A 304 -23.89 -15.17 11.15
CA GLY A 304 -24.48 -16.38 10.56
C GLY A 304 -23.97 -16.72 9.16
N CYS A 305 -23.11 -15.90 8.59
CA CYS A 305 -22.65 -16.08 7.21
C CYS A 305 -21.33 -16.85 7.13
N ILE A 306 -21.28 -17.85 6.25
CA ILE A 306 -20.02 -18.32 5.67
C ILE A 306 -19.74 -17.38 4.49
N ILE A 307 -18.70 -16.56 4.61
CA ILE A 307 -18.32 -15.62 3.55
C ILE A 307 -17.58 -16.38 2.47
N SER A 308 -18.30 -16.75 1.41
CA SER A 308 -17.72 -17.27 0.17
C SER A 308 -17.47 -16.16 -0.86
N GLU A 309 -18.19 -15.04 -0.74
CA GLU A 309 -18.06 -13.84 -1.55
C GLU A 309 -18.12 -12.60 -0.64
N PRO A 310 -17.45 -11.48 -1.02
CA PRO A 310 -17.49 -10.26 -0.23
C PRO A 310 -18.92 -9.79 0.04
N VAL A 311 -19.20 -9.36 1.27
CA VAL A 311 -20.48 -8.80 1.70
C VAL A 311 -20.30 -7.35 2.15
N LEU A 312 -21.34 -6.52 1.98
CA LEU A 312 -21.30 -5.10 2.30
C LEU A 312 -22.09 -4.82 3.59
N ILE A 313 -21.43 -4.25 4.59
CA ILE A 313 -22.08 -3.66 5.78
C ILE A 313 -22.19 -2.16 5.54
N LYS A 314 -23.42 -1.61 5.59
CA LYS A 314 -23.68 -0.18 5.36
C LYS A 314 -23.95 0.57 6.64
N GLY A 315 -23.35 1.74 6.78
CA GLY A 315 -23.68 2.70 7.84
C GLY A 315 -23.30 2.25 9.27
N ALA A 316 -22.37 1.30 9.41
CA ALA A 316 -21.85 0.91 10.71
C ALA A 316 -21.00 2.03 11.32
N VAL A 317 -21.00 2.16 12.65
CA VAL A 317 -20.31 3.23 13.35
C VAL A 317 -19.12 2.68 14.14
N VAL A 318 -17.95 3.32 14.01
CA VAL A 318 -16.77 2.98 14.82
C VAL A 318 -17.07 3.23 16.29
N SER A 319 -17.12 2.15 17.06
CA SER A 319 -17.56 2.17 18.45
C SER A 319 -16.45 1.90 19.47
N PHE A 320 -15.30 1.42 19.00
CA PHE A 320 -14.11 1.18 19.83
C PHE A 320 -12.85 1.16 18.94
N ILE A 321 -11.71 1.62 19.46
CA ILE A 321 -10.42 1.61 18.74
C ILE A 321 -9.32 1.17 19.71
N ASN A 322 -8.42 0.30 19.22
CA ASN A 322 -7.20 -0.05 19.92
C ASN A 322 -6.01 -0.15 18.93
N ARG A 323 -4.83 -0.57 19.41
CA ARG A 323 -3.62 -0.70 18.58
C ARG A 323 -3.70 -1.80 17.51
N HIS A 324 -4.65 -2.72 17.60
CA HIS A 324 -4.79 -3.87 16.71
C HIS A 324 -5.90 -3.70 15.68
N GLY A 325 -6.78 -2.71 15.84
CA GLY A 325 -7.91 -2.48 14.98
C GLY A 325 -9.00 -1.66 15.66
N PHE A 326 -10.23 -1.88 15.24
CA PHE A 326 -11.40 -1.15 15.75
C PHE A 326 -12.63 -2.06 15.80
N ALA A 327 -13.63 -1.68 16.60
CA ALA A 327 -14.93 -2.31 16.50
C ALA A 327 -15.90 -1.37 15.77
N ILE A 328 -16.79 -1.96 14.98
CA ILE A 328 -17.95 -1.29 14.41
C ILE A 328 -19.23 -1.81 15.04
N SER A 329 -20.21 -0.93 15.19
CA SER A 329 -21.51 -1.25 15.75
C SER A 329 -22.65 -0.78 14.82
N GLN A 330 -23.70 -1.60 14.75
CA GLN A 330 -24.91 -1.33 14.00
C GLN A 330 -26.10 -1.98 14.74
N ASP A 331 -27.13 -1.21 15.05
CA ASP A 331 -28.36 -1.69 15.71
C ASP A 331 -28.09 -2.53 16.98
N GLY A 332 -27.11 -2.08 17.79
CA GLY A 332 -26.71 -2.75 19.02
C GLY A 332 -25.84 -4.01 18.84
N ASN A 333 -25.49 -4.38 17.63
CA ASN A 333 -24.57 -5.48 17.36
C ASN A 333 -23.17 -4.93 17.03
N GLY A 334 -22.13 -5.51 17.61
CA GLY A 334 -20.75 -5.11 17.40
C GLY A 334 -19.92 -6.24 16.81
N VAL A 335 -18.88 -5.90 16.05
CA VAL A 335 -17.87 -6.83 15.56
C VAL A 335 -16.50 -6.15 15.52
N PHE A 336 -15.46 -6.88 15.92
CA PHE A 336 -14.09 -6.38 15.82
C PHE A 336 -13.54 -6.53 14.39
N VAL A 337 -12.86 -5.48 13.92
CA VAL A 337 -12.19 -5.42 12.62
C VAL A 337 -10.69 -5.35 12.89
N TYR A 338 -9.95 -6.37 12.46
CA TYR A 338 -8.51 -6.44 12.67
C TYR A 338 -7.78 -5.59 11.63
N GLY A 339 -6.91 -4.69 12.07
CA GLY A 339 -6.21 -3.72 11.21
C GLY A 339 -6.99 -2.43 11.02
N GLY A 340 -6.55 -1.63 10.06
CA GLY A 340 -7.10 -0.29 9.79
C GLY A 340 -6.50 0.79 10.69
N SER A 341 -6.39 2.01 10.16
CA SER A 341 -5.87 3.19 10.88
C SER A 341 -6.56 4.45 10.40
N GLY A 342 -6.38 5.55 11.14
CA GLY A 342 -6.91 6.86 10.75
C GLY A 342 -8.41 7.03 10.98
N LEU A 343 -9.03 6.14 11.74
CA LEU A 343 -10.43 6.25 12.16
C LEU A 343 -10.55 6.94 13.51
N GLN A 344 -11.71 7.54 13.73
CA GLN A 344 -12.11 8.14 15.00
C GLN A 344 -13.38 7.47 15.53
N LEU A 345 -13.54 7.47 16.84
CA LEU A 345 -14.79 7.05 17.48
C LEU A 345 -15.95 7.86 16.89
N GLY A 346 -17.03 7.18 16.51
CA GLY A 346 -18.18 7.82 15.87
C GLY A 346 -18.10 7.95 14.34
N ASP A 347 -17.01 7.54 13.69
CA ASP A 347 -16.98 7.52 12.22
C ASP A 347 -17.99 6.53 11.67
N LYS A 348 -18.82 6.98 10.74
CA LYS A 348 -19.82 6.15 10.08
C LYS A 348 -19.32 5.65 8.73
N LEU A 349 -19.29 4.32 8.57
CA LEU A 349 -18.61 3.63 7.48
C LEU A 349 -19.53 2.66 6.75
N ASP A 350 -19.27 2.48 5.44
CA ASP A 350 -19.67 1.30 4.70
C ASP A 350 -18.44 0.41 4.53
N LEU A 351 -18.53 -0.84 4.96
CA LEU A 351 -17.44 -1.82 4.94
C LEU A 351 -17.75 -2.96 3.97
N LEU A 352 -16.88 -3.18 2.99
CA LEU A 352 -16.87 -4.41 2.20
C LEU A 352 -16.04 -5.45 2.96
N VAL A 353 -16.69 -6.45 3.51
CA VAL A 353 -16.05 -7.56 4.25
C VAL A 353 -15.70 -8.65 3.28
N LYS A 354 -14.42 -8.98 3.17
CA LYS A 354 -13.87 -9.98 2.27
C LYS A 354 -13.57 -11.30 2.97
N LYS A 355 -13.20 -11.22 4.25
CA LYS A 355 -12.85 -12.40 5.06
C LYS A 355 -13.16 -12.19 6.53
N THR A 356 -13.65 -13.23 7.16
CA THR A 356 -13.83 -13.31 8.62
C THR A 356 -13.01 -14.45 9.18
N LYS A 357 -12.67 -14.37 10.46
CA LYS A 357 -11.98 -15.43 11.18
C LYS A 357 -12.50 -15.57 12.60
N PHE A 358 -12.25 -16.74 13.19
CA PHE A 358 -12.34 -16.91 14.64
C PHE A 358 -10.92 -16.86 15.23
N TYR A 359 -10.68 -15.90 16.10
CA TYR A 359 -9.45 -15.80 16.86
C TYR A 359 -9.74 -15.92 18.35
N LYS A 360 -9.24 -17.01 18.98
CA LYS A 360 -9.42 -17.27 20.43
C LYS A 360 -10.86 -17.04 20.91
N GLN A 361 -11.84 -17.62 20.23
CA GLN A 361 -13.28 -17.52 20.51
C GLN A 361 -13.95 -16.18 20.17
N SER A 362 -13.21 -15.21 19.62
CA SER A 362 -13.76 -13.97 19.07
C SER A 362 -13.95 -14.10 17.56
N PHE A 363 -15.14 -13.76 17.08
CA PHE A 363 -15.39 -13.61 15.65
C PHE A 363 -14.92 -12.22 15.23
N GLU A 364 -14.09 -12.14 14.18
CA GLU A 364 -13.45 -10.91 13.72
C GLU A 364 -13.53 -10.80 12.22
N ILE A 365 -13.61 -9.57 11.73
CA ILE A 365 -13.35 -9.25 10.32
C ILE A 365 -11.84 -9.17 10.14
N ASP A 366 -11.29 -10.01 9.24
CA ASP A 366 -9.85 -10.18 9.02
C ASP A 366 -9.36 -9.45 7.76
N ASP A 367 -10.21 -9.43 6.71
CA ASP A 367 -9.94 -8.69 5.47
C ASP A 367 -11.18 -7.87 5.10
N PHE A 368 -10.95 -6.58 4.80
CA PHE A 368 -12.03 -5.64 4.54
C PHE A 368 -11.54 -4.43 3.73
N GLU A 369 -12.52 -3.71 3.20
CA GLU A 369 -12.32 -2.41 2.55
C GLU A 369 -13.34 -1.41 3.07
N ILE A 370 -12.88 -0.21 3.44
CA ILE A 370 -13.79 0.90 3.74
C ILE A 370 -14.19 1.53 2.41
N VAL A 371 -15.41 1.21 1.94
CA VAL A 371 -15.90 1.69 0.64
C VAL A 371 -16.52 3.09 0.70
N TYR A 372 -16.96 3.50 1.89
CA TYR A 372 -17.51 4.84 2.10
C TYR A 372 -17.38 5.28 3.56
N ARG A 373 -17.13 6.58 3.78
CA ARG A 373 -17.10 7.23 5.09
C ARG A 373 -18.02 8.45 5.02
N SER A 374 -19.17 8.37 5.69
CA SER A 374 -20.22 9.40 5.62
C SER A 374 -20.04 10.54 6.63
N GLY A 375 -18.96 10.51 7.42
CA GLY A 375 -18.70 11.51 8.45
C GLY A 375 -18.70 10.92 9.86
N ASN A 376 -18.71 11.77 10.89
CA ASN A 376 -18.73 11.37 12.29
C ASN A 376 -20.09 11.70 12.91
N VAL A 377 -20.68 10.72 13.62
CA VAL A 377 -22.03 10.86 14.22
C VAL A 377 -22.02 11.61 15.56
N GLY A 378 -20.84 11.95 16.09
CA GLY A 378 -20.68 12.58 17.40
C GLY A 378 -20.93 11.64 18.57
N SER A 379 -22.10 11.04 18.68
CA SER A 379 -22.44 10.07 19.74
C SER A 379 -22.67 8.69 19.18
N ILE A 380 -22.00 7.69 19.76
CA ILE A 380 -22.17 6.28 19.39
C ILE A 380 -23.36 5.59 20.09
N ALA A 381 -23.94 6.22 21.09
CA ALA A 381 -24.99 5.61 21.94
C ALA A 381 -26.18 4.99 21.16
N PRO A 382 -26.67 5.56 20.05
CA PRO A 382 -27.75 4.95 19.27
C PRO A 382 -27.37 3.66 18.53
N TYR A 383 -26.06 3.39 18.35
CA TYR A 383 -25.54 2.28 17.52
C TYR A 383 -25.05 1.10 18.35
N VAL A 384 -24.85 1.29 19.64
CA VAL A 384 -24.33 0.28 20.58
C VAL A 384 -25.45 -0.31 21.43
N LEU A 385 -25.14 -1.38 22.18
CA LEU A 385 -26.11 -1.98 23.09
C LEU A 385 -26.53 -1.00 24.18
N PRO A 386 -27.83 -0.82 24.45
CA PRO A 386 -28.28 -0.06 25.59
C PRO A 386 -27.84 -0.73 26.90
N SER A 387 -27.61 0.05 27.95
CA SER A 387 -27.19 -0.42 29.29
C SER A 387 -28.12 -1.46 29.95
N ALA A 388 -29.39 -1.48 29.55
CA ALA A 388 -30.39 -2.43 30.06
C ALA A 388 -30.48 -3.75 29.28
N SER A 389 -29.72 -3.91 28.20
CA SER A 389 -29.77 -5.10 27.34
C SER A 389 -28.92 -6.22 27.90
N VAL A 390 -29.58 -7.24 28.45
CA VAL A 390 -28.97 -8.47 29.02
C VAL A 390 -29.11 -9.62 28.03
N ARG A 391 -28.81 -9.40 26.74
CA ARG A 391 -28.64 -10.52 25.83
C ARG A 391 -27.24 -11.14 25.97
N GLN A 392 -27.06 -12.33 25.44
CA GLN A 392 -25.74 -12.95 25.37
C GLN A 392 -24.77 -12.03 24.60
N LEU A 393 -23.76 -11.51 25.29
CA LEU A 393 -22.74 -10.63 24.68
C LEU A 393 -21.84 -11.42 23.75
N ARG A 394 -21.51 -10.81 22.63
CA ARG A 394 -20.53 -11.31 21.65
C ARG A 394 -19.27 -10.46 21.73
N ALA A 395 -18.11 -11.08 21.58
CA ALA A 395 -16.86 -10.32 21.47
C ALA A 395 -16.96 -9.33 20.28
N GLY A 396 -16.70 -8.06 20.53
CA GLY A 396 -16.95 -6.97 19.59
C GLY A 396 -18.11 -6.05 19.95
N ASP A 397 -19.03 -6.49 20.83
CA ASP A 397 -20.12 -5.64 21.30
C ASP A 397 -19.57 -4.47 22.14
N VAL A 398 -20.22 -3.31 22.00
CA VAL A 398 -20.02 -2.15 22.88
C VAL A 398 -21.33 -1.85 23.57
N ILE A 399 -21.29 -1.66 24.89
CA ILE A 399 -22.44 -1.30 25.70
C ILE A 399 -22.36 0.17 26.07
N SER A 400 -23.45 0.90 25.91
CA SER A 400 -23.50 2.35 26.17
C SER A 400 -23.09 2.70 27.61
N ALA A 401 -23.49 1.89 28.60
CA ALA A 401 -23.00 1.97 29.96
C ALA A 401 -23.16 0.63 30.68
N ILE A 402 -22.19 0.28 31.54
CA ILE A 402 -22.30 -0.82 32.53
C ILE A 402 -22.17 -0.25 33.91
N LYS A 403 -22.89 -0.85 34.89
CA LYS A 403 -22.90 -0.40 36.25
C LYS A 403 -22.82 -1.60 37.21
N GLY A 404 -21.84 -1.55 38.11
CA GLY A 404 -21.63 -2.65 39.05
C GLY A 404 -20.64 -2.34 40.17
N ASP A 405 -20.43 -3.30 41.04
CA ASP A 405 -19.45 -3.23 42.11
C ASP A 405 -18.10 -3.76 41.58
N VAL A 406 -17.04 -2.97 41.75
CA VAL A 406 -15.70 -3.35 41.28
C VAL A 406 -14.84 -3.72 42.50
N LYS A 407 -14.19 -4.89 42.38
CA LYS A 407 -13.21 -5.38 43.36
C LYS A 407 -12.10 -6.12 42.61
N ASP A 408 -10.87 -5.72 42.85
CA ASP A 408 -9.63 -6.37 42.32
C ASP A 408 -9.65 -6.62 40.81
N GLY A 409 -10.16 -5.65 40.05
CA GLY A 409 -10.26 -5.72 38.59
C GLY A 409 -11.38 -6.62 38.05
N ILE A 410 -12.33 -6.97 38.91
CA ILE A 410 -13.56 -7.68 38.55
C ILE A 410 -14.75 -6.76 38.82
N ILE A 411 -15.64 -6.65 37.81
CA ILE A 411 -16.94 -5.98 37.97
C ILE A 411 -18.08 -7.01 38.11
N ASP A 412 -18.86 -6.88 39.16
CA ASP A 412 -20.11 -7.64 39.35
C ASP A 412 -21.30 -6.82 38.83
N LEU A 413 -21.87 -7.26 37.73
CA LEU A 413 -23.07 -6.65 37.12
C LEU A 413 -24.36 -7.25 37.63
N LYS A 414 -24.44 -7.66 38.90
CA LYS A 414 -25.61 -8.16 39.65
C LYS A 414 -26.62 -9.06 38.91
N SER A 415 -26.94 -8.72 37.64
CA SER A 415 -27.90 -9.45 36.80
C SER A 415 -27.27 -10.38 35.77
N THR A 416 -25.99 -10.18 35.44
CA THR A 416 -25.28 -10.86 34.33
C THR A 416 -24.04 -11.62 34.78
N GLY A 417 -23.57 -11.40 36.01
CA GLY A 417 -22.43 -12.06 36.59
C GLY A 417 -21.15 -11.20 36.62
N GLU A 418 -20.03 -11.87 36.89
CA GLU A 418 -18.75 -11.24 37.09
C GLU A 418 -17.92 -11.24 35.79
N PHE A 419 -17.26 -10.11 35.51
CA PHE A 419 -16.40 -9.90 34.35
C PHE A 419 -15.10 -9.23 34.77
N ARG A 420 -14.01 -9.54 34.10
CA ARG A 420 -12.81 -8.71 34.27
C ARG A 420 -13.06 -7.33 33.65
N ILE A 421 -12.49 -6.29 34.27
CA ILE A 421 -12.59 -4.92 33.76
C ILE A 421 -11.22 -4.27 33.69
N PHE A 422 -10.93 -3.66 32.54
CA PHE A 422 -9.68 -2.97 32.28
C PHE A 422 -9.94 -1.56 31.79
N ARG A 423 -9.05 -0.65 32.16
CA ARG A 423 -9.00 0.71 31.60
C ARG A 423 -7.69 0.88 30.83
N LYS A 424 -7.73 1.55 29.69
CA LYS A 424 -6.56 1.78 28.85
C LYS A 424 -5.48 2.64 29.53
N SER A 425 -5.88 3.57 30.39
CA SER A 425 -5.02 4.62 30.93
C SER A 425 -4.57 4.41 32.38
N ALA A 426 -5.29 3.62 33.17
CA ALA A 426 -4.97 3.38 34.57
C ALA A 426 -5.74 2.16 35.11
N PRO A 427 -5.30 1.52 36.21
CA PRO A 427 -6.09 0.48 36.88
C PRO A 427 -7.48 0.99 37.29
N VAL A 428 -8.50 0.14 37.12
CA VAL A 428 -9.84 0.45 37.58
C VAL A 428 -9.85 0.37 39.11
N GLN A 429 -10.31 1.43 39.78
CA GLN A 429 -10.37 1.49 41.24
C GLN A 429 -11.53 0.63 41.79
N ASN A 430 -11.33 0.04 42.96
CA ASN A 430 -12.37 -0.65 43.70
C ASN A 430 -13.47 0.33 44.14
N GLY A 431 -14.72 -0.07 44.05
CA GLY A 431 -15.85 0.77 44.46
C GLY A 431 -17.19 0.08 44.23
N LYS A 432 -18.21 0.61 44.89
CA LYS A 432 -19.60 0.12 44.74
C LYS A 432 -20.33 0.98 43.72
N ASN A 433 -21.19 0.33 42.94
CA ASN A 433 -22.12 0.98 42.03
C ASN A 433 -21.46 1.94 41.03
N LEU A 434 -20.24 1.58 40.56
CA LEU A 434 -19.50 2.35 39.57
C LEU A 434 -20.14 2.20 38.20
N GLU A 435 -20.12 3.29 37.44
CA GLU A 435 -20.65 3.35 36.07
C GLU A 435 -19.53 3.61 35.09
N PHE A 436 -19.48 2.85 33.98
CA PHE A 436 -18.54 2.98 32.90
C PHE A 436 -19.29 3.08 31.58
N LYS A 437 -18.97 4.10 30.79
CA LYS A 437 -19.58 4.33 29.48
C LYS A 437 -18.79 3.65 28.37
N ASN A 438 -19.48 3.32 27.28
CA ASN A 438 -18.88 2.75 26.07
C ASN A 438 -18.00 1.52 26.37
N ALA A 439 -18.50 0.60 27.18
CA ALA A 439 -17.76 -0.59 27.59
C ALA A 439 -17.67 -1.60 26.44
N TYR A 440 -16.46 -1.81 25.93
CA TYR A 440 -16.19 -2.80 24.88
C TYR A 440 -16.03 -4.19 25.47
N PHE A 441 -16.81 -5.15 24.99
CA PHE A 441 -16.78 -6.53 25.46
C PHE A 441 -15.88 -7.40 24.56
N THR A 442 -15.01 -8.20 25.20
CA THR A 442 -14.14 -9.14 24.50
C THR A 442 -13.92 -10.42 25.31
N ILE A 443 -13.31 -11.43 24.66
CA ILE A 443 -12.87 -12.67 25.30
C ILE A 443 -11.37 -12.80 25.13
N TYR A 444 -10.62 -12.74 26.23
CA TYR A 444 -9.17 -12.87 26.22
C TYR A 444 -8.73 -14.08 27.04
N LYS A 445 -7.99 -15.01 26.42
CA LYS A 445 -7.55 -16.28 27.03
C LYS A 445 -8.71 -17.06 27.70
N GLY A 446 -9.90 -17.04 27.08
CA GLY A 446 -11.09 -17.71 27.60
C GLY A 446 -11.82 -16.95 28.69
N GLN A 447 -11.33 -15.80 29.13
CA GLN A 447 -11.97 -14.96 30.14
C GLN A 447 -12.75 -13.82 29.48
N LYS A 448 -14.00 -13.64 29.96
CA LYS A 448 -14.86 -12.53 29.50
C LYS A 448 -14.46 -11.25 30.22
N GLU A 449 -14.24 -10.19 29.43
CA GLU A 449 -13.76 -8.93 29.98
C GLU A 449 -14.36 -7.71 29.28
N PHE A 450 -14.44 -6.60 30.02
CA PHE A 450 -14.75 -5.28 29.51
C PHE A 450 -13.50 -4.41 29.45
N ILE A 451 -13.35 -3.69 28.37
CA ILE A 451 -12.37 -2.61 28.23
C ILE A 451 -13.15 -1.29 28.26
N VAL A 452 -12.81 -0.42 29.19
CA VAL A 452 -13.46 0.88 29.43
C VAL A 452 -12.44 2.02 29.27
N GLU A 453 -12.94 3.25 29.01
CA GLU A 453 -12.12 4.45 28.90
C GLU A 453 -11.81 5.11 30.25
#